data_3ef04a5fa9557f0d67f2cb805cbb3088
#
_entry.id   3ef04a5fa9557f0d67f2cb805cbb3088
#
_cell.length_a   1.000
_cell.length_b   1.000
_cell.length_c   1.000
_cell.angle_alpha   90.00
_cell.angle_beta   90.00
_cell.angle_gamma   90.00
#
_symmetry.space_group_name_H-M   'P 1'
#
loop_
_entity.id
_entity.type
_entity.pdbx_description
1 polymer ?
#
loop_
_entity_poly.entity_id
_entity_poly.type
_entity_poly.pdbx_seq_one_letter_code
_entity_poly.pdbx_strand_id
1 'polypeptide(L)'
;MPVTRRGLAAAGVSAAALAASPAAMAQSGEEAAVAQAVERLRAAMLAADRGQLDALTAPQLSYGHSGGVVEDKARFIDVIAGKRTVYKSITQSDQSVGMAGDNAIVRHVLATETESEGRPGSARVGVLQVWQKQGGQWRLLARQAFRI
;
A
#
# COMPACT_ATOMS: atom_id res chain seq x y z
N MET A 1 50.57 -3.59 59.91
CA MET A 1 49.24 -3.15 59.44
C MET A 1 49.20 -3.28 57.90
N PRO A 2 48.57 -4.26 57.32
CA PRO A 2 48.51 -4.41 55.86
C PRO A 2 47.26 -3.68 55.29
N VAL A 3 47.49 -2.84 54.32
CA VAL A 3 46.45 -2.09 53.56
C VAL A 3 45.91 -2.99 52.43
N THR A 4 44.65 -3.35 52.51
CA THR A 4 43.93 -4.13 51.48
C THR A 4 43.50 -3.22 50.34
N ARG A 5 44.01 -3.48 49.12
CA ARG A 5 43.55 -2.88 47.88
C ARG A 5 42.26 -3.57 47.41
N ARG A 6 41.15 -2.84 47.41
CA ARG A 6 39.91 -3.25 46.76
C ARG A 6 40.03 -3.03 45.25
N GLY A 7 39.97 -4.13 44.47
CA GLY A 7 39.88 -4.05 43.02
C GLY A 7 38.50 -3.61 42.58
N LEU A 8 38.43 -2.58 41.73
CA LEU A 8 37.23 -2.21 40.98
C LEU A 8 37.06 -3.21 39.83
N ALA A 9 36.00 -4.02 39.89
CA ALA A 9 35.55 -4.79 38.75
C ALA A 9 34.78 -3.86 37.77
N ALA A 10 35.37 -3.55 36.62
CA ALA A 10 34.70 -2.86 35.55
C ALA A 10 33.74 -3.84 34.84
N ALA A 11 32.45 -3.68 35.03
CA ALA A 11 31.42 -4.37 34.25
C ALA A 11 31.37 -3.81 32.84
N GLY A 12 31.94 -4.51 31.88
CA GLY A 12 31.83 -4.18 30.48
C GLY A 12 30.40 -4.48 29.97
N VAL A 13 29.66 -3.45 29.65
CA VAL A 13 28.37 -3.58 28.91
C VAL A 13 28.68 -3.83 27.45
N SER A 14 28.60 -5.08 27.02
CA SER A 14 28.68 -5.45 25.60
C SER A 14 27.37 -5.06 24.93
N ALA A 15 27.36 -3.96 24.19
CA ALA A 15 26.28 -3.61 23.29
C ALA A 15 26.31 -4.57 22.08
N ALA A 16 25.47 -5.60 22.10
CA ALA A 16 25.23 -6.45 20.93
C ALA A 16 24.47 -5.64 19.89
N ALA A 17 25.15 -5.14 18.87
CA ALA A 17 24.51 -4.54 17.69
C ALA A 17 23.81 -5.68 16.93
N LEU A 18 22.47 -5.71 16.98
CA LEU A 18 21.63 -6.56 16.15
C LEU A 18 21.71 -6.06 14.71
N ALA A 19 22.65 -6.58 13.91
CA ALA A 19 22.69 -6.31 12.47
C ALA A 19 21.51 -7.06 11.81
N ALA A 20 20.63 -6.32 11.14
CA ALA A 20 19.56 -6.92 10.34
C ALA A 20 20.17 -7.78 9.22
N SER A 21 19.59 -8.97 8.98
CA SER A 21 20.06 -9.84 7.90
C SER A 21 19.79 -9.21 6.53
N PRO A 22 20.61 -9.51 5.52
CA PRO A 22 20.39 -9.01 4.15
C PRO A 22 18.97 -9.33 3.60
N ALA A 23 18.41 -10.48 3.97
CA ALA A 23 17.06 -10.89 3.60
C ALA A 23 15.99 -9.99 4.24
N ALA A 24 16.15 -9.63 5.52
CA ALA A 24 15.23 -8.72 6.20
C ALA A 24 15.27 -7.30 5.60
N MET A 25 16.45 -6.83 5.20
CA MET A 25 16.60 -5.54 4.53
C MET A 25 15.99 -5.55 3.11
N ALA A 26 16.16 -6.62 2.37
CA ALA A 26 15.54 -6.78 1.05
C ALA A 26 14.01 -6.81 1.15
N GLN A 27 13.45 -7.53 2.13
CA GLN A 27 12.01 -7.58 2.39
C GLN A 27 11.44 -6.20 2.75
N SER A 28 12.10 -5.45 3.63
CA SER A 28 11.69 -4.10 3.99
C SER A 28 11.74 -3.12 2.80
N GLY A 29 12.70 -3.30 1.88
CA GLY A 29 12.78 -2.56 0.62
C GLY A 29 11.60 -2.83 -0.31
N GLU A 30 11.18 -4.09 -0.44
CA GLU A 30 10.01 -4.48 -1.23
C GLU A 30 8.70 -3.98 -0.61
N GLU A 31 8.54 -4.05 0.71
CA GLU A 31 7.40 -3.47 1.42
C GLU A 31 7.27 -1.96 1.15
N ALA A 32 8.39 -1.23 1.21
CA ALA A 32 8.42 0.19 0.89
C ALA A 32 8.06 0.46 -0.58
N ALA A 33 8.52 -0.38 -1.51
CA ALA A 33 8.18 -0.26 -2.93
C ALA A 33 6.68 -0.48 -3.18
N VAL A 34 6.06 -1.44 -2.49
CA VAL A 34 4.60 -1.65 -2.55
C VAL A 34 3.85 -0.46 -1.97
N ALA A 35 4.26 0.06 -0.80
CA ALA A 35 3.64 1.24 -0.20
C ALA A 35 3.70 2.47 -1.12
N GLN A 36 4.82 2.67 -1.82
CA GLN A 36 4.96 3.71 -2.84
C GLN A 36 4.05 3.46 -4.05
N ALA A 37 3.85 2.20 -4.48
CA ALA A 37 2.94 1.87 -5.57
C ALA A 37 1.48 2.18 -5.19
N VAL A 38 1.08 1.89 -3.94
CA VAL A 38 -0.24 2.26 -3.39
C VAL A 38 -0.45 3.78 -3.42
N GLU A 39 0.56 4.55 -3.00
CA GLU A 39 0.48 6.02 -3.02
C GLU A 39 0.43 6.58 -4.45
N ARG A 40 1.21 6.03 -5.38
CA ARG A 40 1.14 6.41 -6.80
C ARG A 40 -0.24 6.12 -7.39
N LEU A 41 -0.86 4.99 -7.03
CA LEU A 41 -2.21 4.66 -7.46
C LEU A 41 -3.22 5.69 -6.93
N ARG A 42 -3.12 6.07 -5.65
CA ARG A 42 -3.96 7.12 -5.04
C ARG A 42 -3.82 8.45 -5.81
N ALA A 43 -2.60 8.87 -6.08
CA ALA A 43 -2.31 10.09 -6.83
C ALA A 43 -2.84 10.04 -8.27
N ALA A 44 -2.68 8.90 -8.95
CA ALA A 44 -3.19 8.68 -10.31
C ALA A 44 -4.73 8.73 -10.37
N MET A 45 -5.40 8.19 -9.35
CA MET A 45 -6.86 8.26 -9.23
C MET A 45 -7.35 9.71 -9.04
N LEU A 46 -6.67 10.49 -8.18
CA LEU A 46 -6.98 11.90 -7.96
C LEU A 46 -6.76 12.75 -9.24
N ALA A 47 -5.67 12.48 -9.95
CA ALA A 47 -5.32 13.18 -11.17
C ALA A 47 -6.11 12.71 -12.41
N ALA A 48 -6.86 11.59 -12.30
CA ALA A 48 -7.46 10.89 -13.44
C ALA A 48 -6.44 10.57 -14.55
N ASP A 49 -5.21 10.22 -14.14
CA ASP A 49 -4.09 9.96 -15.06
C ASP A 49 -4.18 8.55 -15.63
N ARG A 50 -4.68 8.46 -16.89
CA ARG A 50 -4.84 7.19 -17.60
C ARG A 50 -3.54 6.41 -17.72
N GLY A 51 -2.43 7.08 -18.01
CA GLY A 51 -1.14 6.43 -18.22
C GLY A 51 -0.62 5.78 -16.94
N GLN A 52 -0.70 6.49 -15.81
CA GLN A 52 -0.31 5.95 -14.51
C GLN A 52 -1.27 4.85 -14.04
N LEU A 53 -2.57 5.01 -14.23
CA LEU A 53 -3.56 3.96 -13.93
C LEU A 53 -3.27 2.68 -14.72
N ASP A 54 -2.93 2.80 -16.00
CA ASP A 54 -2.58 1.65 -16.84
C ASP A 54 -1.29 0.97 -16.37
N ALA A 55 -0.25 1.75 -16.07
CA ALA A 55 1.05 1.21 -15.62
C ALA A 55 0.98 0.52 -14.27
N LEU A 56 0.14 1.03 -13.34
CA LEU A 56 0.02 0.53 -11.96
C LEU A 56 -0.95 -0.65 -11.81
N THR A 57 -1.73 -0.99 -12.84
CA THR A 57 -2.71 -2.08 -12.78
C THR A 57 -2.28 -3.25 -13.65
N ALA A 58 -2.46 -4.47 -13.14
CA ALA A 58 -2.21 -5.70 -13.89
C ALA A 58 -3.28 -5.88 -14.99
N PRO A 59 -2.95 -6.54 -16.12
CA PRO A 59 -3.96 -6.89 -17.12
C PRO A 59 -5.12 -7.71 -16.56
N GLN A 60 -4.87 -8.49 -15.50
CA GLN A 60 -5.83 -9.36 -14.84
C GLN A 60 -6.59 -8.68 -13.70
N LEU A 61 -6.53 -7.36 -13.56
CA LEU A 61 -7.17 -6.65 -12.44
C LEU A 61 -8.63 -7.06 -12.26
N SER A 62 -8.97 -7.39 -11.02
CA SER A 62 -10.35 -7.55 -10.56
C SER A 62 -10.59 -6.63 -9.38
N TYR A 63 -11.54 -5.71 -9.51
CA TYR A 63 -11.90 -4.76 -8.46
C TYR A 63 -13.36 -4.91 -8.06
N GLY A 64 -13.61 -5.39 -6.85
CA GLY A 64 -14.94 -5.46 -6.24
C GLY A 64 -15.25 -4.22 -5.39
N HIS A 65 -16.36 -3.56 -5.67
CA HIS A 65 -16.89 -2.46 -4.88
C HIS A 65 -17.72 -2.97 -3.70
N SER A 66 -17.84 -2.16 -2.65
CA SER A 66 -18.64 -2.51 -1.45
C SER A 66 -20.13 -2.70 -1.74
N GLY A 67 -20.62 -2.23 -2.87
CA GLY A 67 -21.99 -2.43 -3.37
C GLY A 67 -22.17 -3.66 -4.27
N GLY A 68 -21.12 -4.47 -4.48
CA GLY A 68 -21.17 -5.73 -5.25
C GLY A 68 -20.82 -5.60 -6.73
N VAL A 69 -20.60 -4.40 -7.25
CA VAL A 69 -20.11 -4.21 -8.63
C VAL A 69 -18.67 -4.69 -8.73
N VAL A 70 -18.34 -5.42 -9.80
CA VAL A 70 -16.98 -5.85 -10.11
C VAL A 70 -16.54 -5.20 -11.41
N GLU A 71 -15.34 -4.64 -11.41
CA GLU A 71 -14.71 -4.00 -12.56
C GLU A 71 -13.41 -4.73 -12.93
N ASP A 72 -13.17 -4.85 -14.23
CA ASP A 72 -11.86 -5.20 -14.78
C ASP A 72 -10.98 -3.94 -14.94
N LYS A 73 -9.76 -4.13 -15.42
CA LYS A 73 -8.81 -3.05 -15.66
C LYS A 73 -9.37 -1.96 -16.59
N ALA A 74 -9.97 -2.36 -17.71
CA ALA A 74 -10.47 -1.42 -18.71
C ALA A 74 -11.57 -0.55 -18.11
N ARG A 75 -12.51 -1.16 -17.41
CA ARG A 75 -13.62 -0.45 -16.77
C ARG A 75 -13.12 0.48 -15.65
N PHE A 76 -12.21 0.00 -14.81
CA PHE A 76 -11.61 0.81 -13.75
C PHE A 76 -10.95 2.08 -14.29
N ILE A 77 -10.14 1.94 -15.33
CA ILE A 77 -9.46 3.09 -15.97
C ILE A 77 -10.48 4.02 -16.63
N ASP A 78 -11.43 3.49 -17.37
CA ASP A 78 -12.41 4.30 -18.09
C ASP A 78 -13.34 5.09 -17.19
N VAL A 79 -13.71 4.56 -16.05
CA VAL A 79 -14.53 5.28 -15.05
C VAL A 79 -13.77 6.50 -14.50
N ILE A 80 -12.48 6.32 -14.16
CA ILE A 80 -11.67 7.37 -13.56
C ILE A 80 -11.15 8.35 -14.60
N ALA A 81 -10.40 7.87 -15.60
CA ALA A 81 -9.79 8.71 -16.61
C ALA A 81 -10.82 9.36 -17.55
N GLY A 82 -11.97 8.71 -17.77
CA GLY A 82 -13.12 9.28 -18.45
C GLY A 82 -13.94 10.27 -17.63
N LYS A 83 -13.52 10.51 -16.37
CA LYS A 83 -14.16 11.44 -15.42
C LYS A 83 -15.65 11.15 -15.16
N ARG A 84 -16.07 9.89 -15.29
CA ARG A 84 -17.42 9.46 -14.87
C ARG A 84 -17.55 9.52 -13.35
N THR A 85 -16.46 9.26 -12.64
CA THR A 85 -16.28 9.55 -11.23
C THR A 85 -15.01 10.38 -11.07
N VAL A 86 -15.16 11.58 -10.53
CA VAL A 86 -14.05 12.48 -10.21
C VAL A 86 -13.80 12.41 -8.73
N TYR A 87 -12.60 12.00 -8.34
CA TYR A 87 -12.18 12.05 -6.94
C TYR A 87 -11.77 13.47 -6.57
N LYS A 88 -12.43 14.05 -5.59
CA LYS A 88 -12.09 15.38 -5.02
C LYS A 88 -11.06 15.22 -3.90
N SER A 89 -11.18 14.14 -3.11
CA SER A 89 -10.20 13.76 -2.10
C SER A 89 -10.14 12.25 -1.96
N ILE A 90 -8.96 11.74 -1.61
CA ILE A 90 -8.71 10.35 -1.23
C ILE A 90 -7.78 10.35 -0.03
N THR A 91 -8.26 9.88 1.11
CA THR A 91 -7.47 9.67 2.32
C THR A 91 -7.35 8.18 2.61
N GLN A 92 -6.14 7.74 2.92
CA GLN A 92 -5.85 6.37 3.34
C GLN A 92 -5.30 6.39 4.76
N SER A 93 -5.81 5.52 5.62
CA SER A 93 -5.36 5.35 7.00
C SER A 93 -5.25 3.88 7.37
N ASP A 94 -4.56 3.60 8.48
CA ASP A 94 -4.40 2.25 9.03
C ASP A 94 -3.82 1.25 8.01
N GLN A 95 -2.84 1.72 7.21
CA GLN A 95 -2.25 0.89 6.16
C GLN A 95 -1.31 -0.15 6.74
N SER A 96 -1.46 -1.39 6.25
CA SER A 96 -0.53 -2.49 6.47
C SER A 96 -0.12 -3.12 5.15
N VAL A 97 1.12 -3.60 5.08
CA VAL A 97 1.67 -4.32 3.93
C VAL A 97 2.22 -5.66 4.43
N GLY A 98 1.80 -6.75 3.83
CA GLY A 98 2.33 -8.08 4.08
C GLY A 98 2.88 -8.69 2.79
N MET A 99 4.12 -9.19 2.83
CA MET A 99 4.79 -9.77 1.66
C MET A 99 4.62 -11.28 1.59
N ALA A 100 4.44 -11.81 0.38
CA ALA A 100 4.42 -13.23 0.08
C ALA A 100 5.09 -13.48 -1.28
N GLY A 101 6.42 -13.58 -1.30
CA GLY A 101 7.21 -13.67 -2.53
C GLY A 101 7.00 -12.45 -3.42
N ASP A 102 6.64 -12.68 -4.68
CA ASP A 102 6.32 -11.63 -5.65
C ASP A 102 4.89 -11.08 -5.52
N ASN A 103 4.23 -11.35 -4.39
CA ASN A 103 2.91 -10.83 -4.07
C ASN A 103 2.94 -10.06 -2.76
N ALA A 104 2.07 -9.06 -2.66
CA ALA A 104 1.85 -8.31 -1.44
C ALA A 104 0.35 -8.15 -1.16
N ILE A 105 -0.01 -8.28 0.10
CA ILE A 105 -1.35 -7.97 0.60
C ILE A 105 -1.29 -6.63 1.30
N VAL A 106 -2.12 -5.69 0.86
CA VAL A 106 -2.25 -4.36 1.47
C VAL A 106 -3.67 -4.18 2.00
N ARG A 107 -3.77 -3.68 3.22
CA ARG A 107 -5.05 -3.26 3.81
C ARG A 107 -4.96 -1.82 4.25
N HIS A 108 -6.04 -1.09 4.09
CA HIS A 108 -6.21 0.26 4.62
C HIS A 108 -7.69 0.63 4.73
N VAL A 109 -7.97 1.69 5.47
CA VAL A 109 -9.24 2.38 5.41
C VAL A 109 -9.15 3.46 4.35
N LEU A 110 -10.14 3.53 3.46
CA LEU A 110 -10.25 4.52 2.40
C LEU A 110 -11.43 5.45 2.71
N ALA A 111 -11.16 6.74 2.75
CA ALA A 111 -12.19 7.77 2.77
C ALA A 111 -12.08 8.63 1.51
N THR A 112 -13.19 8.83 0.81
CA THR A 112 -13.22 9.57 -0.46
C THR A 112 -14.36 10.56 -0.49
N GLU A 113 -14.10 11.70 -1.16
CA GLU A 113 -15.12 12.58 -1.69
C GLU A 113 -15.07 12.53 -3.21
N THR A 114 -16.20 12.35 -3.84
CA THR A 114 -16.32 12.16 -5.28
C THR A 114 -17.41 13.06 -5.86
N GLU A 115 -17.37 13.19 -7.17
CA GLU A 115 -18.46 13.74 -7.96
C GLU A 115 -18.69 12.81 -9.16
N SER A 116 -19.92 12.34 -9.32
CA SER A 116 -20.32 11.48 -10.42
C SER A 116 -21.51 12.12 -11.14
N GLU A 117 -21.33 12.44 -12.41
CA GLU A 117 -22.36 13.14 -13.22
C GLU A 117 -22.92 14.41 -12.54
N GLY A 118 -22.01 15.21 -11.94
CA GLY A 118 -22.34 16.43 -11.22
C GLY A 118 -22.94 16.23 -9.82
N ARG A 119 -23.08 14.98 -9.37
CA ARG A 119 -23.61 14.65 -8.04
C ARG A 119 -22.48 14.35 -7.06
N PRO A 120 -22.43 15.05 -5.90
CA PRO A 120 -21.44 14.75 -4.88
C PRO A 120 -21.72 13.41 -4.21
N GLY A 121 -20.66 12.71 -3.85
CA GLY A 121 -20.70 11.46 -3.12
C GLY A 121 -19.56 11.37 -2.12
N SER A 122 -19.71 10.55 -1.11
CA SER A 122 -18.66 10.23 -0.16
C SER A 122 -18.70 8.74 0.19
N ALA A 123 -17.56 8.17 0.52
CA ALA A 123 -17.47 6.80 1.00
C ALA A 123 -16.38 6.67 2.06
N ARG A 124 -16.62 5.78 3.03
CA ARG A 124 -15.61 5.30 3.96
C ARG A 124 -15.72 3.78 4.01
N VAL A 125 -14.70 3.09 3.56
CA VAL A 125 -14.69 1.63 3.36
C VAL A 125 -13.35 1.04 3.80
N GLY A 126 -13.38 -0.23 4.19
CA GLY A 126 -12.17 -1.04 4.27
C GLY A 126 -11.77 -1.49 2.87
N VAL A 127 -10.47 -1.59 2.61
CA VAL A 127 -9.93 -2.02 1.32
C VAL A 127 -8.89 -3.10 1.54
N LEU A 128 -9.02 -4.19 0.78
CA LEU A 128 -7.99 -5.19 0.57
C LEU A 128 -7.45 -5.04 -0.84
N GLN A 129 -6.13 -5.01 -0.99
CA GLN A 129 -5.45 -5.04 -2.28
C GLN A 129 -4.48 -6.21 -2.32
N VAL A 130 -4.36 -6.82 -3.49
CA VAL A 130 -3.27 -7.74 -3.83
C VAL A 130 -2.45 -7.09 -4.92
N TRP A 131 -1.17 -6.92 -4.64
CA TRP A 131 -0.18 -6.44 -5.59
C TRP A 131 0.71 -7.58 -6.02
N GLN A 132 1.07 -7.63 -7.29
CA GLN A 132 1.96 -8.64 -7.85
C GLN A 132 3.10 -7.97 -8.62
N LYS A 133 4.30 -8.48 -8.46
CA LYS A 133 5.47 -8.06 -9.23
C LYS A 133 5.43 -8.71 -10.61
N GLN A 134 5.20 -7.89 -11.63
CA GLN A 134 5.13 -8.32 -13.03
C GLN A 134 6.15 -7.52 -13.84
N GLY A 135 7.10 -8.21 -14.48
CA GLY A 135 8.17 -7.54 -15.24
C GLY A 135 8.99 -6.57 -14.38
N GLY A 136 9.23 -6.90 -13.10
CA GLY A 136 9.96 -6.06 -12.15
C GLY A 136 9.17 -4.87 -11.59
N GLN A 137 7.90 -4.71 -11.93
CA GLN A 137 7.03 -3.62 -11.47
C GLN A 137 5.89 -4.16 -10.60
N TRP A 138 5.61 -3.48 -9.49
CA TRP A 138 4.44 -3.77 -8.66
C TRP A 138 3.17 -3.27 -9.36
N ARG A 139 2.24 -4.19 -9.61
CA ARG A 139 0.95 -3.92 -10.27
C ARG A 139 -0.20 -4.41 -9.41
N LEU A 140 -1.27 -3.63 -9.33
CA LEU A 140 -2.49 -4.01 -8.64
C LEU A 140 -3.18 -5.15 -9.39
N LEU A 141 -3.25 -6.33 -8.75
CA LEU A 141 -3.88 -7.54 -9.30
C LEU A 141 -5.34 -7.67 -8.87
N ALA A 142 -5.61 -7.35 -7.60
CA ALA A 142 -6.97 -7.40 -7.06
C ALA A 142 -7.20 -6.28 -6.05
N ARG A 143 -8.44 -5.80 -6.00
CA ARG A 143 -8.91 -4.83 -5.02
C ARG A 143 -10.32 -5.19 -4.60
N GLN A 144 -10.60 -5.21 -3.30
CA GLN A 144 -11.92 -5.40 -2.75
C GLN A 144 -12.22 -4.33 -1.72
N ALA A 145 -13.25 -3.53 -1.98
CA ALA A 145 -13.81 -2.64 -0.97
C ALA A 145 -14.91 -3.36 -0.19
N PHE A 146 -15.02 -3.09 1.10
CA PHE A 146 -16.03 -3.65 1.99
C PHE A 146 -16.49 -2.60 3.01
N ARG A 147 -17.73 -2.75 3.49
CA ARG A 147 -18.29 -1.85 4.49
C ARG A 147 -17.63 -2.06 5.86
N ILE A 148 -17.40 -0.97 6.57
CA ILE A 148 -16.86 -0.92 7.94
C ILE A 148 -17.73 -0.07 8.82
#